data_e83ad94223503f51bb241b30597feba1
#
_entry.id   e83ad94223503f51bb241b30597feba1
#
_cell.length_a   1.000
_cell.length_b   1.000
_cell.length_c   1.000
_cell.angle_alpha   90.00
_cell.angle_beta   90.00
_cell.angle_gamma   90.00
#
_symmetry.space_group_name_H-M   'P 1'
#
loop_
_entity.id
_entity.type
_entity.pdbx_description
1 polymer ?
#
loop_
_entity_poly.entity_id
_entity_poly.type
_entity_poly.pdbx_seq_one_letter_code
_entity_poly.pdbx_strand_id
1 'polypeptide(L)'
;MPLIKSDYIPNWWLRHGHLNTLYTYFYRTQQKPTYKRERWETLDDDFIDLDFIRGNNQKLAILSHGLEGGTYSQYIMSISNLLSLEGYDICALNYRSCSGEMNRTMTMYHSGFTMDLNMVVNKLAKDYEEIHLIGYSLGGNMNLKYTTDGEYPLLSKIKSVVSVSAPIDLAGSSKRI
;
A
#
# COMPACT_ATOMS: atom_id res chain seq x y z
N MET A 1 -12.78 -16.05 10.04
CA MET A 1 -12.84 -15.43 8.69
C MET A 1 -13.39 -16.47 7.72
N PRO A 2 -14.40 -16.15 6.92
CA PRO A 2 -14.90 -17.09 5.92
C PRO A 2 -13.83 -17.32 4.83
N LEU A 3 -13.64 -18.58 4.45
CA LEU A 3 -12.86 -18.94 3.28
C LEU A 3 -13.77 -18.83 2.05
N ILE A 4 -13.40 -17.96 1.12
CA ILE A 4 -14.15 -17.79 -0.13
C ILE A 4 -13.41 -18.60 -1.20
N LYS A 5 -14.12 -19.51 -1.88
CA LYS A 5 -13.57 -20.18 -3.07
C LYS A 5 -13.44 -19.16 -4.19
N SER A 6 -12.28 -19.09 -4.81
CA SER A 6 -12.06 -18.28 -5.99
C SER A 6 -12.47 -19.03 -7.23
N ASP A 7 -13.28 -18.41 -8.09
CA ASP A 7 -13.63 -18.91 -9.42
C ASP A 7 -12.60 -18.50 -10.48
N TYR A 8 -11.50 -17.86 -10.07
CA TYR A 8 -10.44 -17.45 -10.97
C TYR A 8 -9.71 -18.66 -11.55
N ILE A 9 -9.76 -18.77 -12.87
CA ILE A 9 -9.02 -19.78 -13.63
C ILE A 9 -8.01 -19.05 -14.53
N PRO A 10 -6.71 -19.18 -14.27
CA PRO A 10 -5.71 -18.59 -15.15
C PRO A 10 -5.75 -19.26 -16.52
N ASN A 11 -5.41 -18.52 -17.58
CA ASN A 11 -5.21 -19.08 -18.89
C ASN A 11 -4.27 -20.29 -18.83
N TRP A 12 -4.51 -21.31 -19.63
CA TRP A 12 -3.80 -22.60 -19.54
C TRP A 12 -2.27 -22.46 -19.57
N TRP A 13 -1.73 -21.50 -20.33
CA TRP A 13 -0.30 -21.20 -20.45
C TRP A 13 0.25 -20.36 -19.29
N LEU A 14 -0.61 -19.69 -18.51
CA LEU A 14 -0.26 -18.94 -17.28
C LEU A 14 -0.39 -19.78 -15.99
N ARG A 15 -0.70 -21.05 -16.09
CA ARG A 15 -0.84 -21.93 -14.92
C ARG A 15 0.48 -22.21 -14.22
N HIS A 16 1.61 -22.05 -14.93
CA HIS A 16 2.94 -22.14 -14.33
C HIS A 16 3.31 -20.82 -13.64
N GLY A 17 3.63 -20.87 -12.33
CA GLY A 17 3.86 -19.66 -11.50
C GLY A 17 4.88 -18.70 -12.07
N HIS A 18 6.01 -19.19 -12.60
CA HIS A 18 7.03 -18.33 -13.21
C HIS A 18 6.51 -17.60 -14.46
N LEU A 19 5.79 -18.29 -15.34
CA LEU A 19 5.22 -17.66 -16.54
C LEU A 19 4.17 -16.62 -16.17
N ASN A 20 3.33 -16.89 -15.18
CA ASN A 20 2.34 -15.92 -14.69
C ASN A 20 3.01 -14.64 -14.17
N THR A 21 4.05 -14.78 -13.36
CA THR A 21 4.78 -13.65 -12.78
C THR A 21 5.49 -12.84 -13.87
N LEU A 22 6.27 -13.50 -14.74
CA LEU A 22 7.06 -12.83 -15.78
C LEU A 22 6.16 -12.16 -16.83
N TYR A 23 5.11 -12.85 -17.28
CA TYR A 23 4.19 -12.27 -18.25
C TYR A 23 3.52 -11.01 -17.71
N THR A 24 3.02 -11.07 -16.48
CA THR A 24 2.37 -9.92 -15.85
C THR A 24 3.34 -8.75 -15.69
N TYR A 25 4.58 -9.02 -15.34
CA TYR A 25 5.61 -8.00 -15.18
C TYR A 25 5.97 -7.31 -16.50
N PHE A 26 6.18 -8.06 -17.59
CA PHE A 26 6.66 -7.52 -18.86
C PHE A 26 5.57 -7.01 -19.80
N TYR A 27 4.39 -7.62 -19.78
CA TYR A 27 3.36 -7.38 -20.80
C TYR A 27 2.12 -6.66 -20.27
N ARG A 28 1.94 -6.55 -18.95
CA ARG A 28 0.81 -5.82 -18.41
C ARG A 28 1.11 -4.31 -18.41
N THR A 29 0.65 -3.63 -19.45
CA THR A 29 0.68 -2.16 -19.49
C THR A 29 -0.43 -1.60 -18.61
N GLN A 30 -0.08 -0.68 -17.72
CA GLN A 30 -1.04 0.06 -16.91
C GLN A 30 -1.00 1.53 -17.31
N GLN A 31 -2.17 2.15 -17.39
CA GLN A 31 -2.25 3.60 -17.53
C GLN A 31 -1.66 4.23 -16.26
N LYS A 32 -0.70 5.13 -16.45
CA LYS A 32 -0.11 5.86 -15.32
C LYS A 32 -1.15 6.79 -14.72
N PRO A 33 -1.42 6.71 -13.41
CA PRO A 33 -2.29 7.67 -12.74
C PRO A 33 -1.69 9.08 -12.79
N THR A 34 -2.55 10.09 -12.82
CA THR A 34 -2.12 11.47 -12.68
C THR A 34 -1.97 11.81 -11.21
N TYR A 35 -0.86 11.45 -10.63
CA TYR A 35 -0.55 11.75 -9.25
C TYR A 35 -0.09 13.19 -9.06
N LYS A 36 -0.54 13.80 -7.94
CA LYS A 36 0.05 15.00 -7.36
C LYS A 36 0.89 14.60 -6.17
N ARG A 37 2.22 14.71 -6.26
CA ARG A 37 3.14 14.38 -5.18
C ARG A 37 3.19 15.49 -4.15
N GLU A 38 3.15 15.08 -2.87
CA GLU A 38 3.37 15.93 -1.71
C GLU A 38 4.43 15.29 -0.83
N ARG A 39 5.40 16.10 -0.41
CA ARG A 39 6.40 15.71 0.60
C ARG A 39 5.94 16.16 1.97
N TRP A 40 5.90 15.23 2.89
CA TRP A 40 5.58 15.52 4.29
C TRP A 40 6.77 15.24 5.18
N GLU A 41 7.12 16.22 6.03
CA GLU A 41 8.15 16.06 7.05
C GLU A 41 7.65 15.09 8.13
N THR A 42 8.54 14.23 8.59
CA THR A 42 8.31 13.25 9.66
C THR A 42 8.84 13.78 11.00
N LEU A 43 8.45 13.13 12.11
CA LEU A 43 8.81 13.58 13.46
C LEU A 43 10.31 13.44 13.79
N ASP A 44 11.05 12.68 13.00
CA ASP A 44 12.48 12.42 13.16
C ASP A 44 13.33 13.18 12.12
N ASP A 45 12.87 14.37 11.69
CA ASP A 45 13.53 15.27 10.74
C ASP A 45 13.82 14.63 9.36
N ASP A 46 13.02 13.64 8.99
CA ASP A 46 13.06 12.99 7.68
C ASP A 46 11.83 13.38 6.84
N PHE A 47 11.55 12.66 5.76
CA PHE A 47 10.37 12.91 4.94
C PHE A 47 9.75 11.61 4.41
N ILE A 48 8.49 11.73 4.01
CA ILE A 48 7.78 10.72 3.25
C ILE A 48 7.09 11.39 2.05
N ASP A 49 7.21 10.78 0.87
CA ASP A 49 6.56 11.24 -0.34
C ASP A 49 5.25 10.50 -0.57
N LEU A 50 4.18 11.26 -0.71
CA LEU A 50 2.82 10.76 -0.89
C LEU A 50 2.30 11.20 -2.26
N ASP A 51 1.76 10.27 -3.02
CA ASP A 51 1.20 10.51 -4.32
C ASP A 51 -0.33 10.47 -4.26
N PHE A 52 -0.98 11.59 -4.53
CA PHE A 52 -2.42 11.78 -4.37
C PHE A 52 -3.17 11.80 -5.69
N ILE A 53 -4.38 11.21 -5.70
CA ILE A 53 -5.46 11.52 -6.63
C ILE A 53 -6.60 12.06 -5.78
N ARG A 54 -7.01 13.31 -5.98
CA ARG A 54 -8.09 13.96 -5.23
C ARG A 54 -9.23 14.33 -6.16
N GLY A 55 -10.44 13.83 -5.84
CA GLY A 55 -11.68 14.13 -6.52
C GLY A 55 -12.71 14.82 -5.60
N ASN A 56 -12.28 15.31 -4.42
CA ASN A 56 -13.14 15.83 -3.35
C ASN A 56 -14.14 14.79 -2.84
N ASN A 57 -13.72 13.54 -2.77
CA ASN A 57 -14.52 12.44 -2.22
C ASN A 57 -14.39 12.41 -0.69
N GLN A 58 -15.38 11.82 -0.01
CA GLN A 58 -15.34 11.61 1.45
C GLN A 58 -14.62 10.33 1.87
N LYS A 59 -14.35 9.45 0.89
CA LYS A 59 -13.68 8.17 1.06
C LYS A 59 -12.24 8.25 0.59
N LEU A 60 -11.33 7.78 1.43
CA LEU A 60 -9.90 7.73 1.11
C LEU A 60 -9.42 6.29 1.10
N ALA A 61 -8.69 5.91 0.06
CA ALA A 61 -7.88 4.70 0.03
C ALA A 61 -6.40 5.06 0.23
N ILE A 62 -5.79 4.55 1.30
CA ILE A 62 -4.35 4.65 1.57
C ILE A 62 -3.71 3.36 1.07
N LEU A 63 -2.78 3.50 0.12
CA LEU A 63 -2.15 2.38 -0.57
C LEU A 63 -0.70 2.21 -0.14
N SER A 64 -0.36 0.99 0.29
CA SER A 64 0.95 0.61 0.81
C SER A 64 1.60 -0.44 -0.10
N HIS A 65 2.75 -0.11 -0.72
CA HIS A 65 3.44 -1.02 -1.65
C HIS A 65 4.24 -2.13 -0.92
N GLY A 66 4.73 -3.10 -1.66
CA GLY A 66 5.63 -4.14 -1.16
C GLY A 66 7.09 -3.67 -1.05
N LEU A 67 7.97 -4.60 -0.61
CA LEU A 67 9.40 -4.33 -0.47
C LEU A 67 9.99 -3.78 -1.76
N GLU A 68 10.78 -2.70 -1.66
CA GLU A 68 11.46 -2.01 -2.78
C GLU A 68 10.50 -1.56 -3.92
N GLY A 69 9.19 -1.49 -3.63
CA GLY A 69 8.21 -0.96 -4.56
C GLY A 69 8.16 0.56 -4.56
N GLY A 70 7.03 1.09 -5.02
CA GLY A 70 6.71 2.51 -5.04
C GLY A 70 5.31 2.71 -5.61
N THR A 71 4.87 3.94 -5.66
CA THR A 71 3.53 4.30 -6.15
C THR A 71 3.35 4.02 -7.64
N TYR A 72 4.44 3.89 -8.40
CA TYR A 72 4.43 3.48 -9.81
C TYR A 72 4.59 1.96 -10.02
N SER A 73 4.56 1.14 -8.96
CA SER A 73 4.40 -0.30 -9.13
C SER A 73 3.08 -0.61 -9.83
N GLN A 74 3.08 -1.56 -10.77
CA GLN A 74 1.91 -1.85 -11.63
C GLN A 74 0.63 -2.12 -10.82
N TYR A 75 0.74 -2.83 -9.71
CA TYR A 75 -0.40 -3.16 -8.86
C TYR A 75 -0.93 -1.92 -8.10
N ILE A 76 -0.05 -0.98 -7.67
CA ILE A 76 -0.48 0.29 -7.05
C ILE A 76 -1.16 1.18 -8.09
N MET A 77 -0.58 1.33 -9.28
CA MET A 77 -1.21 2.10 -10.35
C MET A 77 -2.59 1.54 -10.74
N SER A 78 -2.69 0.21 -10.85
CA SER A 78 -3.93 -0.47 -11.21
C SER A 78 -5.04 -0.18 -10.20
N ILE A 79 -4.75 -0.37 -8.90
CA ILE A 79 -5.76 -0.16 -7.85
C ILE A 79 -6.08 1.32 -7.66
N SER A 80 -5.10 2.23 -7.85
CA SER A 80 -5.33 3.67 -7.79
C SER A 80 -6.33 4.12 -8.87
N ASN A 81 -6.14 3.68 -10.11
CA ASN A 81 -7.05 3.99 -11.21
C ASN A 81 -8.45 3.42 -10.96
N LEU A 82 -8.52 2.16 -10.52
CA LEU A 82 -9.82 1.51 -10.26
C LEU A 82 -10.59 2.24 -9.17
N LEU A 83 -9.97 2.49 -8.01
CA LEU A 83 -10.66 3.09 -6.87
C LEU A 83 -10.98 4.57 -7.11
N SER A 84 -10.18 5.30 -7.89
CA SER A 84 -10.51 6.68 -8.26
C SER A 84 -11.78 6.76 -9.11
N LEU A 85 -12.02 5.76 -9.98
CA LEU A 85 -13.27 5.65 -10.74
C LEU A 85 -14.47 5.27 -9.88
N GLU A 86 -14.23 4.58 -8.76
CA GLU A 86 -15.26 4.17 -7.78
C GLU A 86 -15.53 5.26 -6.71
N GLY A 87 -15.02 6.48 -6.90
CA GLY A 87 -15.29 7.62 -6.03
C GLY A 87 -14.46 7.64 -4.75
N TYR A 88 -13.24 7.09 -4.78
CA TYR A 88 -12.26 7.25 -3.71
C TYR A 88 -11.22 8.29 -4.08
N ASP A 89 -10.83 9.10 -3.12
CA ASP A 89 -9.54 9.78 -3.17
C ASP A 89 -8.44 8.77 -2.84
N ILE A 90 -7.26 8.95 -3.41
CA ILE A 90 -6.13 8.04 -3.25
C ILE A 90 -4.98 8.76 -2.57
N CYS A 91 -4.37 8.09 -1.58
CA CYS A 91 -3.07 8.44 -1.02
C CYS A 91 -2.15 7.22 -1.15
N ALA A 92 -1.28 7.22 -2.14
CA ALA A 92 -0.30 6.16 -2.31
C ALA A 92 1.02 6.56 -1.62
N LEU A 93 1.48 5.72 -0.67
CA LEU A 93 2.70 5.94 0.07
C LEU A 93 3.92 5.52 -0.76
N ASN A 94 4.98 6.35 -0.74
CA ASN A 94 6.32 5.86 -1.02
C ASN A 94 7.04 5.73 0.32
N TYR A 95 7.39 4.53 0.72
CA TYR A 95 8.21 4.34 1.92
C TYR A 95 9.55 5.04 1.79
N ARG A 96 10.21 5.25 2.91
CA ARG A 96 11.51 5.92 2.97
C ARG A 96 12.48 5.34 1.94
N SER A 97 13.11 6.22 1.18
CA SER A 97 14.04 5.90 0.08
C SER A 97 13.44 5.16 -1.12
N CYS A 98 12.10 5.07 -1.22
CA CYS A 98 11.39 4.43 -2.34
C CYS A 98 10.77 5.42 -3.33
N SER A 99 10.91 6.74 -3.13
CA SER A 99 10.33 7.77 -4.00
C SER A 99 11.27 8.25 -5.12
N GLY A 100 12.48 7.69 -5.19
CA GLY A 100 13.55 8.09 -6.12
C GLY A 100 14.59 9.02 -5.50
N GLU A 101 14.42 9.41 -4.24
CA GLU A 101 15.37 10.20 -3.46
C GLU A 101 15.67 9.49 -2.14
N MET A 102 16.94 9.51 -1.73
CA MET A 102 17.36 8.95 -0.44
C MET A 102 16.88 9.84 0.71
N ASN A 103 16.35 9.20 1.75
CA ASN A 103 15.98 9.87 2.97
C ASN A 103 17.20 10.46 3.70
N ARG A 104 16.94 11.42 4.61
CA ARG A 104 17.98 12.15 5.34
C ARG A 104 18.57 11.35 6.50
N THR A 105 17.75 10.51 7.12
CA THR A 105 18.14 9.71 8.29
C THR A 105 18.48 8.27 7.89
N MET A 106 19.13 7.55 8.81
CA MET A 106 19.44 6.12 8.64
C MET A 106 18.23 5.22 8.95
N THR A 107 17.11 5.81 9.37
CA THR A 107 15.89 5.06 9.69
C THR A 107 15.23 4.54 8.43
N MET A 108 15.27 3.24 8.23
CA MET A 108 14.67 2.56 7.08
C MET A 108 13.31 1.96 7.45
N TYR A 109 12.44 1.84 6.46
CA TYR A 109 11.19 1.12 6.63
C TYR A 109 11.42 -0.40 6.73
N HIS A 110 10.58 -1.06 7.49
CA HIS A 110 10.53 -2.52 7.61
C HIS A 110 9.09 -2.96 7.97
N SER A 111 8.82 -4.26 8.00
CA SER A 111 7.47 -4.81 8.24
C SER A 111 6.81 -4.36 9.55
N GLY A 112 7.61 -3.93 10.53
CA GLY A 112 7.11 -3.41 11.81
C GLY A 112 7.09 -1.88 11.93
N PHE A 113 7.50 -1.15 10.89
CA PHE A 113 7.64 0.32 10.95
C PHE A 113 6.31 1.01 10.60
N THR A 114 5.49 1.25 11.61
CA THR A 114 4.13 1.80 11.45
C THR A 114 4.02 3.30 11.73
N MET A 115 5.10 3.95 12.18
CA MET A 115 5.11 5.35 12.59
C MET A 115 4.70 6.30 11.45
N ASP A 116 5.25 6.14 10.26
CA ASP A 116 4.93 6.99 9.11
C ASP A 116 3.46 6.79 8.68
N LEU A 117 2.99 5.54 8.66
CA LEU A 117 1.59 5.23 8.37
C LEU A 117 0.64 5.87 9.39
N ASN A 118 0.98 5.80 10.68
CA ASN A 118 0.20 6.43 11.74
C ASN A 118 0.11 7.95 11.55
N MET A 119 1.24 8.61 11.24
CA MET A 119 1.27 10.04 10.95
C MET A 119 0.34 10.39 9.77
N VAL A 120 0.44 9.64 8.68
CA VAL A 120 -0.38 9.86 7.47
C VAL A 120 -1.86 9.67 7.76
N VAL A 121 -2.23 8.57 8.42
CA VAL A 121 -3.62 8.27 8.77
C VAL A 121 -4.21 9.35 9.67
N ASN A 122 -3.51 9.75 10.74
CA ASN A 122 -4.02 10.76 11.67
C ASN A 122 -4.19 12.13 11.02
N LYS A 123 -3.29 12.51 10.11
CA LYS A 123 -3.37 13.79 9.40
C LYS A 123 -4.53 13.81 8.42
N LEU A 124 -4.69 12.74 7.61
CA LEU A 124 -5.76 12.62 6.61
C LEU A 124 -7.14 12.36 7.24
N ALA A 125 -7.20 11.75 8.42
CA ALA A 125 -8.47 11.50 9.11
C ALA A 125 -9.25 12.79 9.47
N LYS A 126 -8.63 13.97 9.38
CA LYS A 126 -9.31 15.25 9.60
C LYS A 126 -10.21 15.62 8.42
N ASP A 127 -9.82 15.22 7.22
CA ASP A 127 -10.42 15.65 5.96
C ASP A 127 -11.38 14.62 5.35
N TYR A 128 -11.31 13.34 5.79
CA TYR A 128 -12.11 12.25 5.23
C TYR A 128 -13.03 11.63 6.28
N GLU A 129 -14.18 11.10 5.84
CA GLU A 129 -15.13 10.38 6.69
C GLU A 129 -14.80 8.89 6.80
N GLU A 130 -14.31 8.31 5.73
CA GLU A 130 -13.94 6.90 5.65
C GLU A 130 -12.52 6.72 5.11
N ILE A 131 -11.75 5.87 5.78
CA ILE A 131 -10.39 5.50 5.37
C ILE A 131 -10.33 3.99 5.18
N HIS A 132 -9.73 3.58 4.07
CA HIS A 132 -9.50 2.19 3.72
C HIS A 132 -8.01 1.96 3.51
N LEU A 133 -7.42 1.04 4.26
CA LEU A 133 -6.00 0.69 4.15
C LEU A 133 -5.85 -0.50 3.22
N ILE A 134 -5.09 -0.37 2.14
CA ILE A 134 -4.85 -1.43 1.18
C ILE A 134 -3.35 -1.62 1.02
N GLY A 135 -2.85 -2.80 1.37
CA GLY A 135 -1.42 -3.08 1.36
C GLY A 135 -1.07 -4.37 0.62
N TYR A 136 0.07 -4.35 -0.04
CA TYR A 136 0.61 -5.48 -0.78
C TYR A 136 1.88 -5.99 -0.13
N SER A 137 1.99 -7.32 0.05
CA SER A 137 3.18 -7.96 0.62
C SER A 137 3.59 -7.30 1.96
N LEU A 138 4.78 -6.72 2.05
CA LEU A 138 5.26 -5.97 3.22
C LEU A 138 4.28 -4.86 3.64
N GLY A 139 3.73 -4.10 2.69
CA GLY A 139 2.75 -3.06 3.00
C GLY A 139 1.45 -3.61 3.59
N GLY A 140 1.03 -4.81 3.15
CA GLY A 140 -0.09 -5.53 3.75
C GLY A 140 0.19 -5.95 5.20
N ASN A 141 1.40 -6.41 5.48
CA ASN A 141 1.84 -6.74 6.84
C ASN A 141 1.86 -5.49 7.75
N MET A 142 2.40 -4.37 7.26
CA MET A 142 2.42 -3.10 8.01
C MET A 142 1.01 -2.60 8.35
N ASN A 143 0.07 -2.66 7.39
CA ASN A 143 -1.31 -2.27 7.61
C ASN A 143 -1.99 -3.16 8.67
N LEU A 144 -1.75 -4.47 8.64
CA LEU A 144 -2.26 -5.39 9.66
C LEU A 144 -1.65 -5.07 11.03
N LYS A 145 -0.33 -4.92 11.12
CA LYS A 145 0.34 -4.56 12.37
C LYS A 145 -0.23 -3.27 12.93
N TYR A 146 -0.30 -2.21 12.13
CA TYR A 146 -0.83 -0.91 12.54
C TYR A 146 -2.21 -1.01 13.19
N THR A 147 -3.07 -1.91 12.69
CA THR A 147 -4.45 -2.02 13.16
C THR A 147 -4.69 -3.05 14.25
N THR A 148 -3.70 -3.91 14.56
CA THR A 148 -3.93 -5.05 15.47
C THR A 148 -3.02 -5.13 16.67
N ASP A 149 -1.84 -4.49 16.67
CA ASP A 149 -0.88 -4.65 17.77
C ASP A 149 -1.12 -3.70 18.97
N GLY A 150 -2.02 -2.73 18.82
CA GLY A 150 -2.39 -1.80 19.88
C GLY A 150 -1.37 -0.70 20.16
N GLU A 151 -0.34 -0.56 19.34
CA GLU A 151 0.66 0.51 19.47
C GLU A 151 0.03 1.90 19.34
N TYR A 152 -0.98 2.03 18.45
CA TYR A 152 -1.73 3.25 18.23
C TYR A 152 -3.23 3.02 18.41
N PRO A 153 -3.98 4.03 18.91
CA PRO A 153 -5.43 3.93 18.98
C PRO A 153 -6.02 3.86 17.56
N LEU A 154 -6.80 2.81 17.32
CA LEU A 154 -7.45 2.63 16.02
C LEU A 154 -8.57 3.67 15.83
N LEU A 155 -8.46 4.49 14.80
CA LEU A 155 -9.46 5.50 14.48
C LEU A 155 -10.74 4.85 13.93
N SER A 156 -11.90 5.29 14.43
CA SER A 156 -13.23 4.80 13.97
C SER A 156 -13.51 5.08 12.48
N LYS A 157 -12.77 5.98 11.88
CA LYS A 157 -12.80 6.31 10.45
C LYS A 157 -12.14 5.23 9.57
N ILE A 158 -11.30 4.36 10.12
CA ILE A 158 -10.75 3.21 9.38
C ILE A 158 -11.85 2.16 9.26
N LYS A 159 -12.39 1.98 8.05
CA LYS A 159 -13.52 1.09 7.76
C LYS A 159 -13.09 -0.29 7.29
N SER A 160 -11.94 -0.39 6.62
CA SER A 160 -11.42 -1.69 6.19
C SER A 160 -9.91 -1.70 6.09
N VAL A 161 -9.35 -2.90 6.23
CA VAL A 161 -7.94 -3.22 5.98
C VAL A 161 -7.90 -4.39 5.01
N VAL A 162 -7.29 -4.17 3.86
CA VAL A 162 -7.08 -5.19 2.82
C VAL A 162 -5.60 -5.48 2.70
N SER A 163 -5.24 -6.74 2.92
CA SER A 163 -3.86 -7.22 2.81
C SER A 163 -3.76 -8.26 1.71
N VAL A 164 -2.99 -7.94 0.68
CA VAL A 164 -2.79 -8.81 -0.48
C VAL A 164 -1.42 -9.48 -0.38
N SER A 165 -1.42 -10.82 -0.31
CA SER A 165 -0.20 -11.64 -0.23
C SER A 165 0.77 -11.20 0.88
N ALA A 166 0.23 -10.76 2.03
CA ALA A 166 1.06 -10.34 3.16
C ALA A 166 1.73 -11.55 3.84
N PRO A 167 3.04 -11.46 4.14
CA PRO A 167 3.75 -12.52 4.89
C PRO A 167 3.38 -12.41 6.37
N ILE A 168 2.39 -13.19 6.83
CA ILE A 168 1.98 -13.20 8.24
C ILE A 168 3.02 -13.90 9.10
N ASP A 169 3.61 -15.01 8.62
CA ASP A 169 4.76 -15.66 9.23
C ASP A 169 6.05 -15.12 8.58
N LEU A 170 6.58 -14.03 9.14
CA LEU A 170 7.81 -13.40 8.65
C LEU A 170 9.02 -14.32 8.76
N ALA A 171 9.14 -15.08 9.87
CA ALA A 171 10.25 -15.97 10.08
C ALA A 171 10.25 -17.17 9.11
N GLY A 172 9.08 -17.75 8.86
CA GLY A 172 8.90 -18.79 7.86
C GLY A 172 9.11 -18.29 6.43
N SER A 173 8.68 -17.06 6.14
CA SER A 173 8.84 -16.44 4.83
C SER A 173 10.31 -16.14 4.52
N SER A 174 11.07 -15.60 5.49
CA SER A 174 12.49 -15.26 5.29
C SER A 174 13.39 -16.49 5.08
N LYS A 175 12.99 -17.66 5.57
CA LYS A 175 13.73 -18.93 5.35
C LYS A 175 13.51 -19.51 3.95
N ARG A 176 12.53 -19.01 3.18
CA ARG A 176 12.17 -19.52 1.86
C ARG A 176 12.64 -18.63 0.71
N ILE A 177 13.19 -17.46 1.03
CA ILE A 177 13.84 -16.53 0.10
C ILE A 177 15.34 -16.83 0.08
#